data_b33e82922676b7a5b93f57af908a6c70
#
_entry.id   b33e82922676b7a5b93f57af908a6c70
#
_cell.length_a   1.000
_cell.length_b   1.000
_cell.length_c   1.000
_cell.angle_alpha   90.00
_cell.angle_beta   90.00
_cell.angle_gamma   90.00
#
_symmetry.space_group_name_H-M   'P 1'
#
loop_
_entity.id
_entity.type
_entity.pdbx_description
1 polymer ?
#
loop_
_entity_poly.entity_id
_entity_poly.type
_entity_poly.pdbx_seq_one_letter_code
_entity_poly.pdbx_strand_id
1 'polypeptide(L)'
;AKVPAGAGGVQFLPYLTGGYGEEKEASGCFLNMTMDDNQFVMWRAVLEAIGYDYMGLADSYRAAGVPLKRITVTEGGSRDGLWNQIKSNMLGAEVVRFENPGGAVLTNCVFGAYAAGDLEGVDDVKAALGSVIKRSGVYKPEAALTRRYRELFENRQKLVREDLKAAFSRLVKMRAIH
;
A
#
# COMPACT_ATOMS: atom_id res chain seq x y z
N ALA A 1 16.03 15.43 8.43
CA ALA A 1 16.39 15.25 7.02
C ALA A 1 15.26 14.50 6.32
N LYS A 2 14.92 14.88 5.09
CA LYS A 2 13.91 14.15 4.30
C LYS A 2 14.55 12.85 3.80
N VAL A 3 14.01 11.71 4.20
CA VAL A 3 14.45 10.40 3.68
C VAL A 3 14.03 10.28 2.20
N PRO A 4 14.96 10.01 1.28
CA PRO A 4 14.65 9.92 -0.15
C PRO A 4 13.78 8.69 -0.47
N ALA A 5 13.18 8.68 -1.67
CA ALA A 5 12.50 7.52 -2.22
C ALA A 5 13.47 6.33 -2.35
N GLY A 6 13.03 5.16 -1.90
CA GLY A 6 13.85 3.97 -1.79
C GLY A 6 14.57 3.82 -0.44
N ALA A 7 14.22 4.67 0.56
CA ALA A 7 14.72 4.58 1.94
C ALA A 7 16.25 4.42 2.04
N GLY A 8 17.02 5.10 1.18
CA GLY A 8 18.49 4.97 1.14
C GLY A 8 19.00 3.57 0.73
N GLY A 9 18.13 2.71 0.23
CA GLY A 9 18.44 1.31 -0.11
C GLY A 9 18.02 0.31 0.96
N VAL A 10 17.60 0.77 2.15
CA VAL A 10 17.07 -0.11 3.19
C VAL A 10 15.74 -0.72 2.73
N GLN A 11 15.62 -2.03 2.85
CA GLN A 11 14.41 -2.76 2.51
C GLN A 11 13.78 -3.36 3.77
N PHE A 12 12.47 -3.15 3.94
CA PHE A 12 11.69 -3.90 4.90
C PHE A 12 10.89 -4.99 4.18
N LEU A 13 10.96 -6.22 4.66
CA LEU A 13 10.14 -7.33 4.19
C LEU A 13 9.03 -7.57 5.21
N PRO A 14 7.74 -7.32 4.88
CA PRO A 14 6.65 -7.31 5.86
C PRO A 14 6.08 -8.71 6.16
N TYR A 15 6.82 -9.78 5.90
CA TYR A 15 6.37 -11.16 6.04
C TYR A 15 6.38 -11.65 7.51
N LEU A 16 5.81 -10.85 8.43
CA LEU A 16 5.79 -11.16 9.88
C LEU A 16 4.93 -12.38 10.21
N THR A 17 3.93 -12.66 9.40
CA THR A 17 3.04 -13.83 9.50
C THR A 17 3.34 -14.90 8.43
N GLY A 18 4.50 -14.79 7.76
CA GLY A 18 4.84 -15.57 6.59
C GLY A 18 4.43 -14.89 5.27
N GLY A 19 4.98 -15.37 4.16
CA GLY A 19 4.61 -14.92 2.83
C GLY A 19 3.44 -15.70 2.24
N TYR A 20 3.09 -15.40 1.00
CA TYR A 20 2.00 -16.03 0.25
C TYR A 20 2.51 -16.68 -1.04
N GLY A 21 1.84 -17.74 -1.49
CA GLY A 21 2.16 -18.38 -2.76
C GLY A 21 3.60 -18.89 -2.82
N GLU A 22 4.37 -18.39 -3.78
CA GLU A 22 5.78 -18.77 -3.96
C GLU A 22 6.70 -18.23 -2.85
N GLU A 23 6.26 -17.22 -2.12
CA GLU A 23 6.99 -16.56 -1.05
C GLU A 23 6.61 -17.09 0.35
N LYS A 24 5.91 -18.24 0.44
CA LYS A 24 5.36 -18.76 1.69
C LYS A 24 6.37 -18.94 2.84
N GLU A 25 7.63 -19.13 2.51
CA GLU A 25 8.73 -19.28 3.50
C GLU A 25 9.40 -17.94 3.86
N ALA A 26 8.99 -16.84 3.20
CA ALA A 26 9.56 -15.53 3.50
C ALA A 26 9.28 -15.08 4.93
N SER A 27 10.25 -14.42 5.52
CA SER A 27 10.21 -13.93 6.90
C SER A 27 10.38 -12.42 6.94
N GLY A 28 9.76 -11.77 7.93
CA GLY A 28 9.91 -10.33 8.16
C GLY A 28 11.34 -9.99 8.56
N CYS A 29 11.93 -9.01 7.89
CA CYS A 29 13.28 -8.50 8.23
C CYS A 29 13.53 -7.12 7.62
N PHE A 30 14.54 -6.44 8.16
CA PHE A 30 15.19 -5.31 7.50
C PHE A 30 16.49 -5.79 6.84
N LEU A 31 16.72 -5.34 5.63
CA LEU A 31 17.90 -5.66 4.83
C LEU A 31 18.66 -4.39 4.47
N ASN A 32 19.99 -4.54 4.26
CA ASN A 32 20.89 -3.48 3.82
C ASN A 32 20.96 -2.28 4.79
N MET A 33 20.84 -2.55 6.09
CA MET A 33 21.02 -1.52 7.13
C MET A 33 22.50 -1.24 7.38
N THR A 34 22.83 0.03 7.59
CA THR A 34 24.14 0.53 7.98
C THR A 34 24.06 1.28 9.32
N MET A 35 25.19 1.68 9.86
CA MET A 35 25.25 2.47 11.10
C MET A 35 24.70 3.90 10.93
N ASP A 36 24.57 4.38 9.70
CA ASP A 36 24.05 5.71 9.38
C ASP A 36 22.51 5.74 9.29
N ASP A 37 21.86 4.58 9.30
CA ASP A 37 20.41 4.47 9.20
C ASP A 37 19.74 4.70 10.55
N ASN A 38 18.75 5.57 10.53
CA ASN A 38 17.98 5.93 11.71
C ASN A 38 16.51 5.51 11.59
N GLN A 39 15.72 5.74 12.67
CA GLN A 39 14.31 5.37 12.70
C GLN A 39 13.46 5.94 11.55
N PHE A 40 13.85 7.08 10.97
CA PHE A 40 13.09 7.67 9.86
C PHE A 40 13.34 6.93 8.55
N VAL A 41 14.55 6.41 8.35
CA VAL A 41 14.89 5.52 7.23
C VAL A 41 14.11 4.21 7.37
N MET A 42 14.12 3.60 8.55
CA MET A 42 13.36 2.38 8.83
C MET A 42 11.85 2.59 8.62
N TRP A 43 11.31 3.71 9.13
CA TRP A 43 9.89 4.03 8.94
C TRP A 43 9.55 4.20 7.46
N ARG A 44 10.41 4.88 6.71
CA ARG A 44 10.24 5.02 5.26
C ARG A 44 10.24 3.67 4.56
N ALA A 45 11.15 2.78 4.90
CA ALA A 45 11.22 1.42 4.35
C ALA A 45 9.96 0.60 4.66
N VAL A 46 9.36 0.77 5.86
CA VAL A 46 8.08 0.14 6.22
C VAL A 46 6.94 0.63 5.33
N LEU A 47 6.80 1.95 5.14
CA LEU A 47 5.77 2.51 4.27
C LEU A 47 5.94 2.02 2.82
N GLU A 48 7.16 2.04 2.31
CA GLU A 48 7.45 1.59 0.95
C GLU A 48 7.24 0.09 0.77
N ALA A 49 7.51 -0.73 1.78
CA ALA A 49 7.24 -2.17 1.73
C ALA A 49 5.76 -2.47 1.46
N ILE A 50 4.85 -1.82 2.20
CA ILE A 50 3.40 -1.93 1.97
C ILE A 50 3.03 -1.39 0.57
N GLY A 51 3.70 -0.32 0.14
CA GLY A 51 3.50 0.25 -1.20
C GLY A 51 3.90 -0.72 -2.32
N TYR A 52 4.95 -1.51 -2.14
CA TYR A 52 5.35 -2.54 -3.12
C TYR A 52 4.31 -3.66 -3.24
N ASP A 53 3.65 -4.05 -2.16
CA ASP A 53 2.54 -5.02 -2.22
C ASP A 53 1.36 -4.43 -3.01
N TYR A 54 1.06 -3.14 -2.83
CA TYR A 54 0.06 -2.44 -3.65
C TYR A 54 0.46 -2.37 -5.13
N MET A 55 1.75 -2.22 -5.45
CA MET A 55 2.22 -2.24 -6.85
C MET A 55 1.98 -3.60 -7.50
N GLY A 56 2.25 -4.70 -6.79
CA GLY A 56 1.97 -6.05 -7.26
C GLY A 56 0.47 -6.26 -7.54
N LEU A 57 -0.38 -5.83 -6.63
CA LEU A 57 -1.83 -5.87 -6.81
C LEU A 57 -2.27 -4.99 -7.99
N ALA A 58 -1.74 -3.79 -8.12
CA ALA A 58 -2.05 -2.88 -9.23
C ALA A 58 -1.65 -3.47 -10.59
N ASP A 59 -0.52 -4.19 -10.65
CA ASP A 59 -0.10 -4.86 -11.88
C ASP A 59 -1.07 -5.99 -12.27
N SER A 60 -1.60 -6.73 -11.29
CA SER A 60 -2.64 -7.74 -11.52
C SER A 60 -3.93 -7.12 -12.08
N TYR A 61 -4.37 -5.98 -11.54
CA TYR A 61 -5.54 -5.25 -12.10
C TYR A 61 -5.27 -4.75 -13.52
N ARG A 62 -4.10 -4.19 -13.79
CA ARG A 62 -3.73 -3.73 -15.14
C ARG A 62 -3.68 -4.89 -16.14
N ALA A 63 -3.14 -6.03 -15.75
CA ALA A 63 -3.13 -7.25 -16.57
C ALA A 63 -4.54 -7.76 -16.85
N ALA A 64 -5.49 -7.56 -15.96
CA ALA A 64 -6.91 -7.86 -16.15
C ALA A 64 -7.65 -6.76 -16.96
N GLY A 65 -6.95 -5.75 -17.48
CA GLY A 65 -7.55 -4.68 -18.28
C GLY A 65 -8.24 -3.57 -17.48
N VAL A 66 -8.06 -3.53 -16.16
CA VAL A 66 -8.64 -2.49 -15.30
C VAL A 66 -7.73 -1.27 -15.25
N PRO A 67 -8.16 -0.10 -15.77
CA PRO A 67 -7.33 1.11 -15.74
C PRO A 67 -7.31 1.72 -14.34
N LEU A 68 -6.13 1.82 -13.73
CA LEU A 68 -5.94 2.47 -12.44
C LEU A 68 -5.55 3.95 -12.63
N LYS A 69 -6.52 4.81 -12.84
CA LYS A 69 -6.31 6.27 -12.99
C LYS A 69 -6.41 7.00 -11.65
N ARG A 70 -7.30 6.53 -10.77
CA ARG A 70 -7.58 7.13 -9.47
C ARG A 70 -7.80 6.04 -8.43
N ILE A 71 -7.25 6.26 -7.24
CA ILE A 71 -7.37 5.37 -6.09
C ILE A 71 -7.90 6.19 -4.92
N THR A 72 -8.95 5.72 -4.31
CA THR A 72 -9.50 6.32 -3.08
C THR A 72 -8.87 5.65 -1.87
N VAL A 73 -8.41 6.45 -0.92
CA VAL A 73 -7.88 5.99 0.35
C VAL A 73 -8.79 6.42 1.50
N THR A 74 -9.05 5.50 2.40
CA THR A 74 -9.93 5.68 3.55
C THR A 74 -9.24 5.26 4.84
N GLU A 75 -9.90 5.47 5.97
CA GLU A 75 -9.51 5.04 7.31
C GLU A 75 -8.17 5.64 7.79
N GLY A 76 -7.58 5.03 8.81
CA GLY A 76 -6.39 5.53 9.49
C GLY A 76 -5.19 5.77 8.57
N GLY A 77 -4.94 4.87 7.64
CA GLY A 77 -3.84 4.97 6.68
C GLY A 77 -3.97 6.08 5.64
N SER A 78 -5.13 6.75 5.57
CA SER A 78 -5.36 7.90 4.67
C SER A 78 -4.98 9.25 5.30
N ARG A 79 -4.73 9.29 6.62
CA ARG A 79 -4.52 10.56 7.35
C ARG A 79 -3.16 11.18 7.07
N ASP A 80 -2.16 10.38 6.77
CA ASP A 80 -0.80 10.84 6.52
C ASP A 80 -0.60 11.26 5.05
N GLY A 81 -0.31 12.56 4.84
CA GLY A 81 -0.09 13.12 3.51
C GLY A 81 1.16 12.58 2.82
N LEU A 82 2.24 12.32 3.58
CA LEU A 82 3.45 11.71 3.04
C LEU A 82 3.16 10.30 2.52
N TRP A 83 2.45 9.49 3.31
CA TRP A 83 2.05 8.14 2.91
C TRP A 83 1.15 8.14 1.66
N ASN A 84 0.23 9.09 1.56
CA ASN A 84 -0.62 9.21 0.37
C ASN A 84 0.17 9.64 -0.88
N GLN A 85 1.16 10.52 -0.74
CA GLN A 85 2.05 10.89 -1.83
C GLN A 85 2.94 9.74 -2.26
N ILE A 86 3.46 8.93 -1.32
CA ILE A 86 4.21 7.71 -1.62
C ILE A 86 3.36 6.75 -2.44
N LYS A 87 2.12 6.46 -1.99
CA LYS A 87 1.18 5.60 -2.73
C LYS A 87 0.94 6.10 -4.15
N SER A 88 0.70 7.40 -4.31
CA SER A 88 0.48 8.01 -5.63
C SER A 88 1.69 7.82 -6.55
N ASN A 89 2.89 8.07 -6.05
CA ASN A 89 4.12 7.91 -6.81
C ASN A 89 4.41 6.45 -7.17
N MET A 90 4.19 5.52 -6.25
CA MET A 90 4.40 4.09 -6.48
C MET A 90 3.39 3.50 -7.46
N LEU A 91 2.13 3.88 -7.36
CA LEU A 91 1.06 3.35 -8.19
C LEU A 91 0.94 4.06 -9.55
N GLY A 92 1.58 5.22 -9.71
CA GLY A 92 1.44 6.04 -10.92
C GLY A 92 0.01 6.48 -11.16
N ALA A 93 -0.77 6.70 -10.10
CA ALA A 93 -2.18 7.03 -10.14
C ALA A 93 -2.51 8.15 -9.15
N GLU A 94 -3.57 8.92 -9.45
CA GLU A 94 -4.07 9.91 -8.52
C GLU A 94 -4.61 9.23 -7.26
N VAL A 95 -4.15 9.66 -6.07
CA VAL A 95 -4.69 9.22 -4.78
C VAL A 95 -5.58 10.31 -4.22
N VAL A 96 -6.82 9.96 -3.89
CA VAL A 96 -7.83 10.87 -3.35
C VAL A 96 -8.18 10.44 -1.93
N ARG A 97 -8.15 11.41 -1.02
CA ARG A 97 -8.57 11.27 0.37
C ARG A 97 -9.90 11.98 0.59
N PHE A 98 -10.72 11.46 1.50
CA PHE A 98 -11.94 12.14 1.98
C PHE A 98 -11.71 12.87 3.31
N GLU A 99 -12.56 13.88 3.61
CA GLU A 99 -12.53 14.63 4.87
C GLU A 99 -12.75 13.72 6.08
N ASN A 100 -13.74 12.84 5.97
CA ASN A 100 -14.05 11.85 6.99
C ASN A 100 -13.41 10.51 6.60
N PRO A 101 -12.33 10.10 7.27
CA PRO A 101 -11.67 8.84 6.97
C PRO A 101 -12.53 7.60 7.33
N GLY A 102 -13.56 7.76 8.19
CA GLY A 102 -14.51 6.69 8.55
C GLY A 102 -15.53 6.36 7.44
N GLY A 103 -15.08 6.22 6.19
CA GLY A 103 -15.95 5.96 5.05
C GLY A 103 -16.80 4.70 5.19
N ALA A 104 -16.29 3.67 5.85
CA ALA A 104 -17.05 2.43 6.11
C ALA A 104 -18.26 2.69 7.04
N VAL A 105 -18.09 3.49 8.08
CA VAL A 105 -19.19 3.83 9.01
C VAL A 105 -20.28 4.62 8.28
N LEU A 106 -19.90 5.67 7.54
CA LEU A 106 -20.83 6.48 6.77
C LEU A 106 -21.58 5.66 5.71
N THR A 107 -20.86 4.79 5.01
CA THR A 107 -21.45 3.89 4.02
C THR A 107 -22.46 2.93 4.68
N ASN A 108 -22.12 2.36 5.84
CA ASN A 108 -23.04 1.48 6.57
C ASN A 108 -24.29 2.22 7.06
N CYS A 109 -24.16 3.49 7.49
CA CYS A 109 -25.33 4.31 7.84
C CYS A 109 -26.26 4.50 6.64
N VAL A 110 -25.71 4.82 5.46
CA VAL A 110 -26.53 4.99 4.24
C VAL A 110 -27.18 3.67 3.80
N PHE A 111 -26.45 2.55 3.87
CA PHE A 111 -27.05 1.24 3.60
C PHE A 111 -28.09 0.84 4.67
N GLY A 112 -27.90 1.26 5.92
CA GLY A 112 -28.91 1.08 6.97
C GLY A 112 -30.19 1.82 6.64
N ALA A 113 -30.11 3.08 6.19
CA ALA A 113 -31.25 3.88 5.75
C ALA A 113 -31.97 3.24 4.53
N TYR A 114 -31.19 2.73 3.57
CA TYR A 114 -31.71 1.99 2.44
C TYR A 114 -32.48 0.72 2.89
N ALA A 115 -31.92 -0.05 3.81
CA ALA A 115 -32.56 -1.25 4.35
C ALA A 115 -33.80 -0.95 5.19
N ALA A 116 -33.87 0.22 5.83
CA ALA A 116 -35.04 0.69 6.58
C ALA A 116 -36.17 1.22 5.67
N GLY A 117 -35.90 1.42 4.38
CA GLY A 117 -36.86 1.97 3.42
C GLY A 117 -36.86 3.50 3.33
N ASP A 118 -35.92 4.18 3.98
CA ASP A 118 -35.76 5.64 3.88
C ASP A 118 -35.18 6.09 2.52
N LEU A 119 -34.58 5.16 1.78
CA LEU A 119 -34.03 5.35 0.44
C LEU A 119 -34.59 4.28 -0.50
N GLU A 120 -35.11 4.70 -1.65
CA GLU A 120 -35.88 3.78 -2.52
C GLU A 120 -35.04 3.10 -3.62
N GLY A 121 -33.80 3.57 -3.86
CA GLY A 121 -32.99 3.02 -4.93
C GLY A 121 -31.52 3.37 -4.89
N VAL A 122 -30.77 2.83 -5.87
CA VAL A 122 -29.33 3.04 -5.98
C VAL A 122 -28.97 4.53 -6.19
N ASP A 123 -29.84 5.28 -6.85
CA ASP A 123 -29.58 6.70 -7.11
C ASP A 123 -29.76 7.55 -5.85
N ASP A 124 -30.72 7.20 -4.97
CA ASP A 124 -30.86 7.82 -3.66
C ASP A 124 -29.64 7.50 -2.77
N VAL A 125 -29.16 6.26 -2.79
CA VAL A 125 -27.95 5.85 -2.08
C VAL A 125 -26.74 6.64 -2.59
N LYS A 126 -26.58 6.81 -3.90
CA LYS A 126 -25.49 7.63 -4.48
C LYS A 126 -25.60 9.10 -4.07
N ALA A 127 -26.80 9.66 -4.11
CA ALA A 127 -27.03 11.05 -3.70
C ALA A 127 -26.71 11.25 -2.22
N ALA A 128 -27.18 10.36 -1.34
CA ALA A 128 -26.89 10.38 0.08
C ALA A 128 -25.38 10.27 0.35
N LEU A 129 -24.69 9.31 -0.26
CA LEU A 129 -23.23 9.19 -0.16
C LEU A 129 -22.52 10.44 -0.69
N GLY A 130 -22.95 10.98 -1.81
CA GLY A 130 -22.39 12.21 -2.40
C GLY A 130 -22.51 13.43 -1.51
N SER A 131 -23.56 13.52 -0.68
CA SER A 131 -23.77 14.63 0.26
C SER A 131 -22.81 14.59 1.47
N VAL A 132 -22.43 13.39 1.92
CA VAL A 132 -21.59 13.19 3.13
C VAL A 132 -20.11 12.95 2.82
N ILE A 133 -19.80 12.48 1.61
CA ILE A 133 -18.43 12.17 1.21
C ILE A 133 -17.82 13.37 0.49
N LYS A 134 -16.99 14.14 1.20
CA LYS A 134 -16.25 15.28 0.64
C LYS A 134 -14.77 14.94 0.47
N ARG A 135 -14.20 15.36 -0.67
CA ARG A 135 -12.76 15.21 -0.93
C ARG A 135 -11.98 16.24 -0.13
N SER A 136 -10.92 15.81 0.56
CA SER A 136 -10.06 16.70 1.35
C SER A 136 -8.62 16.78 0.86
N GLY A 137 -8.19 15.84 0.05
CA GLY A 137 -6.83 15.83 -0.49
C GLY A 137 -6.74 15.05 -1.79
N VAL A 138 -5.90 15.57 -2.70
CA VAL A 138 -5.58 14.92 -3.98
C VAL A 138 -4.06 14.92 -4.12
N TYR A 139 -3.50 13.72 -4.29
CA TYR A 139 -2.07 13.50 -4.45
C TYR A 139 -1.82 12.99 -5.87
N LYS A 140 -1.04 13.74 -6.64
CA LYS A 140 -0.73 13.39 -8.03
C LYS A 140 0.63 12.74 -8.11
N PRO A 141 0.82 11.71 -8.97
CA PRO A 141 2.10 11.04 -9.12
C PRO A 141 3.12 11.95 -9.82
N GLU A 142 4.35 11.91 -9.33
CA GLU A 142 5.51 12.52 -9.95
C GLU A 142 6.19 11.51 -10.88
N ALA A 143 6.20 11.77 -12.19
CA ALA A 143 6.66 10.81 -13.19
C ALA A 143 8.07 10.26 -12.94
N ALA A 144 9.00 11.10 -12.44
CA ALA A 144 10.36 10.67 -12.11
C ALA A 144 10.36 9.67 -10.94
N LEU A 145 9.58 9.94 -9.88
CA LEU A 145 9.45 9.05 -8.74
C LEU A 145 8.71 7.75 -9.07
N THR A 146 7.69 7.84 -9.95
CA THR A 146 6.98 6.64 -10.43
C THR A 146 7.94 5.69 -11.17
N ARG A 147 8.80 6.22 -12.05
CA ARG A 147 9.82 5.39 -12.73
C ARG A 147 10.80 4.78 -11.74
N ARG A 148 11.31 5.59 -10.80
CA ARG A 148 12.23 5.10 -9.77
C ARG A 148 11.62 3.99 -8.93
N TYR A 149 10.37 4.13 -8.49
CA TYR A 149 9.70 3.09 -7.72
C TYR A 149 9.45 1.82 -8.54
N ARG A 150 9.23 1.94 -9.86
CA ARG A 150 9.11 0.76 -10.74
C ARG A 150 10.42 -0.03 -10.78
N GLU A 151 11.55 0.63 -10.98
CA GLU A 151 12.88 0.00 -10.94
C GLU A 151 13.16 -0.67 -9.59
N LEU A 152 12.87 0.02 -8.49
CA LEU A 152 13.03 -0.52 -7.14
C LEU A 152 12.13 -1.74 -6.89
N PHE A 153 10.90 -1.70 -7.36
CA PHE A 153 9.96 -2.81 -7.25
C PHE A 153 10.44 -4.05 -8.00
N GLU A 154 10.89 -3.90 -9.24
CA GLU A 154 11.40 -5.01 -10.05
C GLU A 154 12.64 -5.66 -9.43
N ASN A 155 13.56 -4.84 -8.92
CA ASN A 155 14.73 -5.34 -8.20
C ASN A 155 14.33 -6.06 -6.90
N ARG A 156 13.38 -5.51 -6.13
CA ARG A 156 12.86 -6.16 -4.93
C ARG A 156 12.20 -7.50 -5.24
N GLN A 157 11.44 -7.61 -6.33
CA GLN A 157 10.81 -8.87 -6.72
C GLN A 157 11.85 -9.96 -6.98
N LYS A 158 12.93 -9.66 -7.70
CA LYS A 158 14.05 -10.59 -7.91
C LYS A 158 14.72 -10.96 -6.59
N LEU A 159 15.07 -9.98 -5.77
CA LEU A 159 15.69 -10.20 -4.48
C LEU A 159 14.89 -11.20 -3.62
N VAL A 160 13.57 -10.99 -3.49
CA VAL A 160 12.73 -11.81 -2.61
C VAL A 160 12.47 -13.20 -3.21
N ARG A 161 12.15 -13.28 -4.50
CA ARG A 161 11.72 -14.53 -5.14
C ARG A 161 12.86 -15.43 -5.56
N GLU A 162 14.01 -14.86 -5.90
CA GLU A 162 15.15 -15.59 -6.42
C GLU A 162 16.28 -15.65 -5.37
N ASP A 163 16.85 -14.50 -5.01
CA ASP A 163 18.09 -14.45 -4.25
C ASP A 163 17.92 -14.89 -2.79
N LEU A 164 16.84 -14.50 -2.12
CA LEU A 164 16.58 -14.80 -0.71
C LEU A 164 15.84 -16.12 -0.47
N LYS A 165 15.36 -16.79 -1.50
CA LYS A 165 14.56 -18.02 -1.38
C LYS A 165 15.26 -19.11 -0.54
N ALA A 166 16.51 -19.39 -0.84
CA ALA A 166 17.29 -20.38 -0.11
C ALA A 166 17.57 -19.96 1.35
N ALA A 167 17.75 -18.65 1.59
CA ALA A 167 17.97 -18.13 2.94
C ALA A 167 16.70 -18.28 3.78
N PHE A 168 15.53 -17.97 3.25
CA PHE A 168 14.25 -18.15 3.95
C PHE A 168 13.98 -19.61 4.29
N SER A 169 14.22 -20.54 3.36
CA SER A 169 14.09 -21.99 3.64
C SER A 169 14.99 -22.45 4.79
N ARG A 170 16.20 -21.91 4.90
CA ARG A 170 17.11 -22.19 6.03
C ARG A 170 16.58 -21.62 7.35
N LEU A 171 16.08 -20.37 7.32
CA LEU A 171 15.51 -19.70 8.52
C LEU A 171 14.28 -20.45 9.06
N VAL A 172 13.40 -20.96 8.18
CA VAL A 172 12.26 -21.78 8.57
C VAL A 172 12.74 -23.06 9.28
N LYS A 173 13.75 -23.75 8.73
CA LYS A 173 14.33 -24.95 9.37
C LYS A 173 14.94 -24.62 10.74
N MET A 174 15.60 -23.50 10.90
CA MET A 174 16.17 -23.05 12.20
C MET A 174 15.10 -22.84 13.26
N ARG A 175 13.90 -22.35 12.89
CA ARG A 175 12.76 -22.20 13.83
C ARG A 175 12.20 -23.55 14.29
N ALA A 176 12.32 -24.61 13.48
CA ALA A 176 11.82 -25.95 13.78
C ALA A 176 12.76 -26.76 14.70
N ILE A 177 13.93 -26.23 15.07
CA ILE A 177 14.90 -26.90 15.96
C ILE A 177 14.53 -26.71 17.46
N HIS A 178 13.48 -25.98 17.76
CA HIS A 178 12.91 -25.81 19.10
C HIS A 178 11.64 -26.64 19.26
#